data_852dac7db962523ab067961b8bfec148
#
_entry.id   852dac7db962523ab067961b8bfec148
#
_cell.length_a   1.000
_cell.length_b   1.000
_cell.length_c   1.000
_cell.angle_alpha   90.00
_cell.angle_beta   90.00
_cell.angle_gamma   90.00
#
_symmetry.space_group_name_H-M   'P 1'
#
loop_
_entity.id
_entity.type
_entity.pdbx_description
1 polymer ?
#
loop_
_entity_poly.entity_id
_entity_poly.type
_entity_poly.pdbx_seq_one_letter_code
_entity_poly.pdbx_strand_id
1 'polypeptide(L)'
;MHAPDADPRHFPMKELEFVLMMASFQALQALAIDIMLPALGAISRDLELADPNQRQLVIGVFLICSGLGSLFPGALADRFGRRPVVLTAIAAYMLLSVLCAISGSFQLLLVARGVMGAVTSAMMVMPTTILRDRFDGDRMARTQSLIVMTFMVVPMIAPMLGQTVLLFAGWRWIFGIMGVLAGCVFGWAWLRLPETLDPRNRQAVQFKVIAGNMGTALRERSSIGYFLGAAFTQGAMFGYLNSAQQLVGEHFGAGTLFPVLFGGMALVMACTNFANSRIVERFGARRVSHAALLVYIVLGVVHLLLAFRGEDLWTFLPLMTLSMCMMAFMGSNFQAISLQPFKRIAGAAASVMSFVRVVLGAVLGSLIGQAYDGTARPILAAMVVFGVIALLLVLYSERGRLFRRINPPEYYRNNPPAVTPPAS
;
A
#
# COMPACT_ATOMS: atom_id res chain seq x y z
N MET A 1 -2.74 -3.52 45.97
CA MET A 1 -1.35 -3.31 45.54
C MET A 1 -1.39 -2.47 44.28
N HIS A 2 -1.29 -1.12 44.41
CA HIS A 2 -1.21 -0.21 43.27
C HIS A 2 0.16 -0.39 42.60
N ALA A 3 0.17 -0.74 41.32
CA ALA A 3 1.39 -0.64 40.53
C ALA A 3 1.85 0.83 40.52
N PRO A 4 3.16 1.12 40.65
CA PRO A 4 3.66 2.48 40.65
C PRO A 4 3.32 3.15 39.31
N ASP A 5 2.86 4.40 39.38
CA ASP A 5 2.62 5.28 38.23
C ASP A 5 3.85 5.25 37.31
N ALA A 6 3.74 4.52 36.21
CA ALA A 6 4.76 4.57 35.17
C ALA A 6 4.74 5.97 34.58
N ASP A 7 5.82 6.72 34.80
CA ASP A 7 6.01 8.05 34.21
C ASP A 7 5.71 7.96 32.69
N PRO A 8 4.70 8.65 32.16
CA PRO A 8 4.31 8.58 30.75
C PRO A 8 5.44 9.03 29.81
N ARG A 9 6.56 9.54 30.34
CA ARG A 9 7.74 9.98 29.59
C ARG A 9 8.77 8.88 29.37
N HIS A 10 8.68 7.73 30.03
CA HIS A 10 9.67 6.65 29.92
C HIS A 10 9.18 5.54 29.00
N PHE A 11 9.27 5.77 27.69
CA PHE A 11 9.02 4.70 26.72
C PHE A 11 10.24 3.77 26.66
N PRO A 12 10.09 2.45 26.80
CA PRO A 12 11.21 1.52 27.01
C PRO A 12 12.07 1.27 25.76
N MET A 13 11.81 1.99 24.65
CA MET A 13 12.52 1.84 23.38
C MET A 13 13.18 3.13 22.92
N LYS A 14 14.38 3.02 22.32
CA LYS A 14 15.04 4.11 21.59
C LYS A 14 14.25 4.44 20.30
N GLU A 15 14.40 5.68 19.81
CA GLU A 15 13.69 6.15 18.60
C GLU A 15 13.96 5.26 17.38
N LEU A 16 15.23 4.86 17.19
CA LEU A 16 15.61 3.95 16.10
C LEU A 16 14.93 2.57 16.23
N GLU A 17 14.92 1.99 17.44
CA GLU A 17 14.24 0.71 17.70
C GLU A 17 12.75 0.80 17.41
N PHE A 18 12.11 1.92 17.77
CA PHE A 18 10.71 2.19 17.47
C PHE A 18 10.46 2.25 15.96
N VAL A 19 11.28 3.02 15.22
CA VAL A 19 11.17 3.12 13.75
C VAL A 19 11.30 1.76 13.09
N LEU A 20 12.31 0.98 13.47
CA LEU A 20 12.55 -0.35 12.90
C LEU A 20 11.40 -1.32 13.22
N MET A 21 10.84 -1.28 14.42
CA MET A 21 9.70 -2.12 14.80
C MET A 21 8.44 -1.74 14.01
N MET A 22 8.11 -0.46 13.88
CA MET A 22 6.96 -0.01 13.10
C MET A 22 7.13 -0.33 11.61
N ALA A 23 8.33 -0.14 11.08
CA ALA A 23 8.65 -0.52 9.70
C ALA A 23 8.56 -2.04 9.48
N SER A 24 8.97 -2.86 10.46
CA SER A 24 8.87 -4.32 10.37
C SER A 24 7.42 -4.82 10.31
N PHE A 25 6.47 -4.15 10.98
CA PHE A 25 5.06 -4.48 10.86
C PHE A 25 4.55 -4.24 9.44
N GLN A 26 4.85 -3.09 8.84
CA GLN A 26 4.48 -2.80 7.45
C GLN A 26 5.21 -3.75 6.48
N ALA A 27 6.46 -4.09 6.79
CA ALA A 27 7.27 -5.02 6.02
C ALA A 27 6.65 -6.41 5.89
N LEU A 28 6.05 -6.95 6.96
CA LEU A 28 5.37 -8.25 6.92
C LEU A 28 4.22 -8.26 5.91
N GLN A 29 3.46 -7.17 5.77
CA GLN A 29 2.39 -7.10 4.78
C GLN A 29 2.93 -6.99 3.35
N ALA A 30 3.94 -6.15 3.08
CA ALA A 30 4.53 -6.05 1.76
C ALA A 30 5.23 -7.36 1.36
N LEU A 31 5.94 -7.96 2.30
CA LEU A 31 6.58 -9.25 2.10
C LEU A 31 5.56 -10.32 1.67
N ALA A 32 4.37 -10.35 2.30
CA ALA A 32 3.31 -11.29 1.94
C ALA A 32 2.82 -11.15 0.49
N ILE A 33 3.04 -10.00 -0.15
CA ILE A 33 2.69 -9.75 -1.54
C ILE A 33 3.90 -10.04 -2.44
N ASP A 34 5.00 -9.36 -2.20
CA ASP A 34 6.10 -9.24 -3.14
C ASP A 34 6.98 -10.49 -3.21
N ILE A 35 7.15 -11.21 -2.10
CA ILE A 35 7.95 -12.45 -2.06
C ILE A 35 7.32 -13.58 -2.87
N MET A 36 5.99 -13.53 -3.08
CA MET A 36 5.24 -14.55 -3.82
C MET A 36 5.30 -14.37 -5.32
N LEU A 37 5.66 -13.17 -5.82
CA LEU A 37 5.62 -12.85 -7.26
C LEU A 37 6.37 -13.87 -8.11
N PRO A 38 7.63 -14.25 -7.83
CA PRO A 38 8.35 -15.23 -8.61
C PRO A 38 7.78 -16.66 -8.47
N ALA A 39 7.02 -16.93 -7.42
CA ALA A 39 6.49 -18.27 -7.12
C ALA A 39 5.16 -18.60 -7.81
N LEU A 40 4.45 -17.61 -8.36
CA LEU A 40 3.12 -17.81 -8.93
C LEU A 40 3.07 -18.90 -10.02
N GLY A 41 4.08 -18.94 -10.87
CA GLY A 41 4.20 -19.99 -11.90
C GLY A 41 4.43 -21.39 -11.30
N ALA A 42 5.20 -21.50 -10.22
CA ALA A 42 5.42 -22.77 -9.53
C ALA A 42 4.15 -23.26 -8.83
N ILE A 43 3.40 -22.37 -8.18
CA ILE A 43 2.10 -22.65 -7.55
C ILE A 43 1.11 -23.18 -8.60
N SER A 44 1.02 -22.52 -9.77
CA SER A 44 0.12 -22.89 -10.84
C SER A 44 0.39 -24.31 -11.34
N ARG A 45 1.66 -24.68 -11.51
CA ARG A 45 2.05 -26.04 -11.95
C ARG A 45 1.81 -27.10 -10.86
N ASP A 46 2.17 -26.81 -9.63
CA ASP A 46 2.10 -27.78 -8.52
C ASP A 46 0.65 -28.07 -8.09
N LEU A 47 -0.23 -27.09 -8.19
CA LEU A 47 -1.66 -27.23 -7.88
C LEU A 47 -2.53 -27.47 -9.13
N GLU A 48 -1.92 -27.79 -10.29
CA GLU A 48 -2.55 -28.18 -11.55
C GLU A 48 -3.72 -27.28 -11.97
N LEU A 49 -3.47 -25.94 -11.99
CA LEU A 49 -4.52 -24.99 -12.35
C LEU A 49 -4.91 -25.11 -13.82
N ALA A 50 -6.19 -25.29 -14.10
CA ALA A 50 -6.73 -25.40 -15.44
C ALA A 50 -6.53 -24.12 -16.26
N ASP A 51 -6.67 -22.95 -15.63
CA ASP A 51 -6.36 -21.64 -16.21
C ASP A 51 -5.14 -21.02 -15.49
N PRO A 52 -4.04 -20.79 -16.21
CA PRO A 52 -2.84 -20.17 -15.65
C PRO A 52 -3.08 -18.79 -14.99
N ASN A 53 -4.12 -18.05 -15.42
CA ASN A 53 -4.43 -16.73 -14.85
C ASN A 53 -4.99 -16.82 -13.44
N GLN A 54 -5.57 -17.95 -13.04
CA GLN A 54 -6.06 -18.15 -11.67
C GLN A 54 -4.98 -17.96 -10.62
N ARG A 55 -3.70 -18.21 -10.91
CA ARG A 55 -2.58 -17.98 -9.97
C ARG A 55 -2.51 -16.55 -9.45
N GLN A 56 -3.00 -15.57 -10.22
CA GLN A 56 -3.04 -14.18 -9.83
C GLN A 56 -4.03 -13.91 -8.68
N LEU A 57 -5.03 -14.79 -8.50
CA LEU A 57 -5.96 -14.71 -7.38
C LEU A 57 -5.26 -14.87 -6.02
N VAL A 58 -4.09 -15.51 -5.98
CA VAL A 58 -3.27 -15.62 -4.76
C VAL A 58 -2.93 -14.24 -4.19
N ILE A 59 -2.65 -13.27 -5.06
CA ILE A 59 -2.40 -11.87 -4.68
C ILE A 59 -3.71 -11.08 -4.64
N GLY A 60 -4.59 -11.24 -5.63
CA GLY A 60 -5.83 -10.50 -5.75
C GLY A 60 -6.76 -10.67 -4.53
N VAL A 61 -7.00 -11.91 -4.11
CA VAL A 61 -7.83 -12.21 -2.91
C VAL A 61 -7.19 -11.64 -1.64
N PHE A 62 -5.87 -11.76 -1.50
CA PHE A 62 -5.14 -11.15 -0.37
C PHE A 62 -5.36 -9.64 -0.31
N LEU A 63 -5.20 -8.93 -1.44
CA LEU A 63 -5.35 -7.48 -1.51
C LEU A 63 -6.80 -7.03 -1.25
N ILE A 64 -7.80 -7.71 -1.83
CA ILE A 64 -9.21 -7.43 -1.61
C ILE A 64 -9.55 -7.59 -0.13
N CYS A 65 -9.17 -8.73 0.46
CA CYS A 65 -9.44 -8.99 1.88
C CYS A 65 -8.63 -8.07 2.81
N SER A 66 -7.43 -7.66 2.43
CA SER A 66 -6.65 -6.65 3.17
C SER A 66 -7.35 -5.29 3.16
N GLY A 67 -7.91 -4.89 2.01
CA GLY A 67 -8.72 -3.69 1.91
C GLY A 67 -9.97 -3.76 2.79
N LEU A 68 -10.74 -4.84 2.71
CA LEU A 68 -11.92 -5.07 3.55
C LEU A 68 -11.56 -5.09 5.04
N GLY A 69 -10.47 -5.76 5.38
CA GLY A 69 -9.97 -5.85 6.74
C GLY A 69 -9.53 -4.51 7.34
N SER A 70 -9.09 -3.56 6.53
CA SER A 70 -8.50 -2.28 7.00
C SER A 70 -9.45 -1.38 7.79
N LEU A 71 -10.76 -1.62 7.74
CA LEU A 71 -11.76 -0.87 8.52
C LEU A 71 -11.76 -1.23 10.01
N PHE A 72 -11.30 -2.42 10.37
CA PHE A 72 -11.48 -2.94 11.73
C PHE A 72 -10.31 -2.67 12.69
N PRO A 73 -9.03 -2.69 12.30
CA PRO A 73 -7.90 -2.64 13.22
C PRO A 73 -7.89 -1.41 14.12
N GLY A 74 -8.24 -0.23 13.58
CA GLY A 74 -8.33 0.99 14.38
C GLY A 74 -9.36 0.88 15.50
N ALA A 75 -10.58 0.47 15.17
CA ALA A 75 -11.66 0.31 16.13
C ALA A 75 -11.39 -0.82 17.16
N LEU A 76 -10.78 -1.92 16.72
CA LEU A 76 -10.36 -3.00 17.62
C LEU A 76 -9.27 -2.51 18.59
N ALA A 77 -8.32 -1.73 18.08
CA ALA A 77 -7.24 -1.19 18.87
C ALA A 77 -7.73 -0.12 19.87
N ASP A 78 -8.75 0.65 19.53
CA ASP A 78 -9.39 1.61 20.45
C ASP A 78 -10.15 0.90 21.58
N ARG A 79 -10.64 -0.32 21.33
CA ARG A 79 -11.37 -1.11 22.31
C ARG A 79 -10.45 -1.98 23.17
N PHE A 80 -9.56 -2.73 22.56
CA PHE A 80 -8.77 -3.78 23.22
C PHE A 80 -7.34 -3.34 23.58
N GLY A 81 -6.86 -2.23 23.00
CA GLY A 81 -5.47 -1.77 23.11
C GLY A 81 -4.67 -2.04 21.84
N ARG A 82 -3.57 -1.29 21.67
CA ARG A 82 -2.72 -1.39 20.46
C ARG A 82 -1.91 -2.67 20.45
N ARG A 83 -1.28 -2.96 21.58
CA ARG A 83 -0.41 -4.13 21.74
C ARG A 83 -1.14 -5.46 21.50
N PRO A 84 -2.30 -5.77 22.12
CA PRO A 84 -3.02 -7.00 21.86
C PRO A 84 -3.41 -7.18 20.39
N VAL A 85 -3.87 -6.11 19.73
CA VAL A 85 -4.27 -6.16 18.31
C VAL A 85 -3.09 -6.48 17.40
N VAL A 86 -1.92 -5.85 17.63
CA VAL A 86 -0.71 -6.14 16.86
C VAL A 86 -0.26 -7.58 17.09
N LEU A 87 -0.16 -8.03 18.33
CA LEU A 87 0.32 -9.37 18.67
C LEU A 87 -0.61 -10.46 18.12
N THR A 88 -1.93 -10.29 18.25
CA THR A 88 -2.89 -11.25 17.68
C THR A 88 -2.82 -11.28 16.15
N ALA A 89 -2.63 -10.13 15.49
CA ALA A 89 -2.46 -10.07 14.05
C ALA A 89 -1.19 -10.80 13.58
N ILE A 90 -0.04 -10.59 14.26
CA ILE A 90 1.21 -11.27 13.88
C ILE A 90 1.09 -12.78 14.16
N ALA A 91 0.50 -13.19 15.30
CA ALA A 91 0.29 -14.61 15.61
C ALA A 91 -0.62 -15.29 14.56
N ALA A 92 -1.71 -14.64 14.17
CA ALA A 92 -2.58 -15.14 13.11
C ALA A 92 -1.85 -15.21 11.75
N TYR A 93 -1.02 -14.23 11.42
CA TYR A 93 -0.17 -14.27 10.23
C TYR A 93 0.76 -15.49 10.23
N MET A 94 1.40 -15.80 11.37
CA MET A 94 2.26 -16.98 11.50
C MET A 94 1.48 -18.28 11.25
N LEU A 95 0.31 -18.43 11.88
CA LEU A 95 -0.55 -19.61 11.70
C LEU A 95 -1.01 -19.76 10.26
N LEU A 96 -1.44 -18.66 9.62
CA LEU A 96 -1.87 -18.64 8.24
C LEU A 96 -0.72 -18.89 7.26
N SER A 97 0.51 -18.47 7.59
CA SER A 97 1.70 -18.83 6.82
C SER A 97 1.94 -20.32 6.83
N VAL A 98 1.84 -20.97 7.99
CA VAL A 98 1.91 -22.44 8.09
C VAL A 98 0.78 -23.09 7.28
N LEU A 99 -0.46 -22.62 7.40
CA LEU A 99 -1.60 -23.16 6.65
C LEU A 99 -1.40 -23.03 5.13
N CYS A 100 -0.86 -21.91 4.64
CA CYS A 100 -0.50 -21.74 3.23
C CYS A 100 0.61 -22.72 2.81
N ALA A 101 1.64 -22.93 3.66
CA ALA A 101 2.74 -23.84 3.36
C ALA A 101 2.30 -25.31 3.20
N ILE A 102 1.33 -25.74 4.00
CA ILE A 102 0.81 -27.12 3.96
C ILE A 102 -0.42 -27.28 3.07
N SER A 103 -0.87 -26.23 2.37
CA SER A 103 -2.06 -26.30 1.53
C SER A 103 -1.89 -27.30 0.39
N GLY A 104 -2.80 -28.28 0.32
CA GLY A 104 -2.86 -29.28 -0.72
C GLY A 104 -3.83 -28.95 -1.87
N SER A 105 -4.56 -27.84 -1.78
CA SER A 105 -5.49 -27.39 -2.82
C SER A 105 -5.43 -25.88 -3.00
N PHE A 106 -5.73 -25.44 -4.23
CA PHE A 106 -5.75 -24.02 -4.57
C PHE A 106 -6.82 -23.25 -3.78
N GLN A 107 -7.99 -23.85 -3.57
CA GLN A 107 -9.08 -23.25 -2.80
C GLN A 107 -8.67 -22.98 -1.36
N LEU A 108 -8.03 -23.96 -0.70
CA LEU A 108 -7.51 -23.77 0.67
C LEU A 108 -6.47 -22.67 0.72
N LEU A 109 -5.56 -22.62 -0.25
CA LEU A 109 -4.56 -21.56 -0.38
C LEU A 109 -5.25 -20.20 -0.51
N LEU A 110 -6.27 -20.04 -1.37
CA LEU A 110 -6.99 -18.78 -1.54
C LEU A 110 -7.71 -18.34 -0.27
N VAL A 111 -8.38 -19.26 0.44
CA VAL A 111 -9.05 -18.95 1.71
C VAL A 111 -8.02 -18.49 2.74
N ALA A 112 -6.92 -19.22 2.90
CA ALA A 112 -5.86 -18.86 3.84
C ALA A 112 -5.24 -17.48 3.48
N ARG A 113 -5.03 -17.22 2.20
CA ARG A 113 -4.54 -15.92 1.68
C ARG A 113 -5.52 -14.78 1.94
N GLY A 114 -6.82 -15.02 1.74
CA GLY A 114 -7.85 -14.03 2.04
C GLY A 114 -7.89 -13.65 3.52
N VAL A 115 -7.91 -14.64 4.42
CA VAL A 115 -7.86 -14.40 5.87
C VAL A 115 -6.56 -13.72 6.27
N MET A 116 -5.42 -14.15 5.69
CA MET A 116 -4.11 -13.50 5.92
C MET A 116 -4.15 -12.03 5.49
N GLY A 117 -4.73 -11.70 4.33
CA GLY A 117 -4.90 -10.33 3.87
C GLY A 117 -5.69 -9.48 4.86
N ALA A 118 -6.85 -9.98 5.33
CA ALA A 118 -7.67 -9.28 6.31
C ALA A 118 -6.91 -9.01 7.62
N VAL A 119 -6.18 -9.98 8.12
CA VAL A 119 -5.41 -9.88 9.37
C VAL A 119 -4.23 -8.92 9.22
N THR A 120 -3.50 -8.99 8.10
CA THR A 120 -2.32 -8.13 7.86
C THR A 120 -2.66 -6.65 7.70
N SER A 121 -3.93 -6.31 7.44
CA SER A 121 -4.37 -4.92 7.42
C SER A 121 -4.05 -4.17 8.73
N ALA A 122 -4.05 -4.88 9.87
CA ALA A 122 -3.64 -4.32 11.15
C ALA A 122 -2.17 -3.86 11.14
N MET A 123 -1.30 -4.56 10.42
CA MET A 123 0.13 -4.23 10.34
C MET A 123 0.41 -2.94 9.57
N MET A 124 -0.51 -2.52 8.69
CA MET A 124 -0.44 -1.21 8.01
C MET A 124 -1.02 -0.07 8.84
N VAL A 125 -2.09 -0.35 9.59
CA VAL A 125 -2.83 0.68 10.34
C VAL A 125 -2.16 0.98 11.68
N MET A 126 -1.70 -0.06 12.40
CA MET A 126 -1.16 0.10 13.77
C MET A 126 0.10 0.95 13.86
N PRO A 127 1.10 0.89 12.97
CA PRO A 127 2.27 1.75 13.04
C PRO A 127 1.92 3.24 13.12
N THR A 128 1.02 3.70 12.26
CA THR A 128 0.58 5.11 12.27
C THR A 128 -0.23 5.45 13.52
N THR A 129 -1.03 4.51 14.02
CA THR A 129 -1.82 4.71 15.25
C THR A 129 -0.91 4.81 16.47
N ILE A 130 0.03 3.89 16.64
CA ILE A 130 1.00 3.88 17.75
C ILE A 130 1.93 5.10 17.68
N LEU A 131 2.33 5.50 16.46
CA LEU A 131 3.13 6.70 16.24
C LEU A 131 2.42 7.96 16.75
N ARG A 132 1.11 8.09 16.43
CA ARG A 132 0.28 9.21 16.86
C ARG A 132 0.03 9.23 18.37
N ASP A 133 -0.03 8.06 19.02
CA ASP A 133 -0.17 7.98 20.48
C ASP A 133 1.11 8.46 21.21
N ARG A 134 2.26 8.53 20.49
CA ARG A 134 3.55 8.86 21.09
C ARG A 134 4.15 10.20 20.67
N PHE A 135 3.94 10.62 19.42
CA PHE A 135 4.57 11.78 18.84
C PHE A 135 3.53 12.73 18.25
N ASP A 136 3.78 14.03 18.42
CA ASP A 136 2.98 15.10 17.85
C ASP A 136 3.80 15.98 16.89
N GLY A 137 3.09 16.72 16.03
CA GLY A 137 3.65 17.77 15.18
C GLY A 137 4.81 17.30 14.29
N ASP A 138 5.89 18.08 14.28
CA ASP A 138 7.05 17.83 13.39
C ASP A 138 7.79 16.54 13.71
N ARG A 139 7.82 16.14 14.98
CA ARG A 139 8.45 14.90 15.42
C ARG A 139 7.71 13.67 14.90
N MET A 140 6.37 13.71 14.91
CA MET A 140 5.54 12.69 14.30
C MET A 140 5.80 12.59 12.79
N ALA A 141 5.83 13.72 12.08
CA ALA A 141 6.08 13.75 10.64
C ALA A 141 7.47 13.19 10.27
N ARG A 142 8.51 13.57 11.03
CA ARG A 142 9.88 13.06 10.86
C ARG A 142 9.94 11.54 11.08
N THR A 143 9.37 11.06 12.18
CA THR A 143 9.42 9.62 12.52
C THR A 143 8.62 8.81 11.50
N GLN A 144 7.45 9.30 11.05
CA GLN A 144 6.68 8.67 9.96
C GLN A 144 7.48 8.56 8.67
N SER A 145 8.23 9.61 8.31
CA SER A 145 9.08 9.59 7.12
C SER A 145 10.20 8.54 7.23
N LEU A 146 10.80 8.38 8.41
CA LEU A 146 11.81 7.35 8.65
C LEU A 146 11.22 5.94 8.55
N ILE A 147 10.02 5.72 9.10
CA ILE A 147 9.30 4.43 8.98
C ILE A 147 9.06 4.10 7.50
N VAL A 148 8.51 5.04 6.73
CA VAL A 148 8.22 4.85 5.30
C VAL A 148 9.50 4.59 4.51
N MET A 149 10.58 5.34 4.76
CA MET A 149 11.87 5.14 4.09
C MET A 149 12.42 3.73 4.36
N THR A 150 12.35 3.26 5.61
CA THR A 150 12.80 1.93 5.99
C THR A 150 11.94 0.85 5.32
N PHE A 151 10.62 1.05 5.29
CA PHE A 151 9.67 0.15 4.64
C PHE A 151 9.91 0.01 3.14
N MET A 152 10.30 1.08 2.42
CA MET A 152 10.51 1.08 0.97
C MET A 152 11.60 0.11 0.49
N VAL A 153 12.49 -0.33 1.38
CA VAL A 153 13.51 -1.34 1.07
C VAL A 153 12.88 -2.72 0.82
N VAL A 154 11.74 -3.01 1.44
CA VAL A 154 11.14 -4.35 1.40
C VAL A 154 10.67 -4.78 0.00
N PRO A 155 9.90 -3.98 -0.75
CA PRO A 155 9.51 -4.33 -2.12
C PRO A 155 10.69 -4.54 -3.08
N MET A 156 11.84 -3.94 -2.77
CA MET A 156 13.07 -4.12 -3.57
C MET A 156 13.70 -5.50 -3.34
N ILE A 157 13.69 -5.97 -2.10
CA ILE A 157 14.40 -7.20 -1.69
C ILE A 157 13.48 -8.43 -1.72
N ALA A 158 12.17 -8.26 -1.45
CA ALA A 158 11.26 -9.38 -1.28
C ALA A 158 11.17 -10.33 -2.48
N PRO A 159 11.07 -9.88 -3.75
CA PRO A 159 11.07 -10.79 -4.90
C PRO A 159 12.41 -11.52 -5.05
N MET A 160 13.52 -10.89 -4.71
CA MET A 160 14.86 -11.53 -4.75
C MET A 160 14.94 -12.65 -3.71
N LEU A 161 14.41 -12.43 -2.50
CA LEU A 161 14.32 -13.48 -1.48
C LEU A 161 13.42 -14.62 -1.95
N GLY A 162 12.26 -14.33 -2.53
CA GLY A 162 11.36 -15.33 -3.10
C GLY A 162 12.01 -16.16 -4.17
N GLN A 163 12.71 -15.53 -5.11
CA GLN A 163 13.46 -16.22 -6.16
C GLN A 163 14.59 -17.08 -5.59
N THR A 164 15.34 -16.55 -4.62
CA THR A 164 16.42 -17.31 -3.97
C THR A 164 15.88 -18.58 -3.30
N VAL A 165 14.74 -18.48 -2.61
CA VAL A 165 14.10 -19.68 -2.01
C VAL A 165 13.74 -20.70 -3.08
N LEU A 166 13.20 -20.26 -4.21
CA LEU A 166 12.81 -21.16 -5.32
C LEU A 166 14.00 -21.88 -5.99
N LEU A 167 15.21 -21.35 -5.88
CA LEU A 167 16.41 -22.03 -6.39
C LEU A 167 16.80 -23.25 -5.56
N PHE A 168 16.48 -23.26 -4.25
CA PHE A 168 16.93 -24.31 -3.33
C PHE A 168 15.77 -25.15 -2.79
N ALA A 169 14.53 -24.61 -2.84
CA ALA A 169 13.36 -25.22 -2.24
C ALA A 169 12.09 -24.91 -3.03
N GLY A 170 11.01 -25.62 -2.75
CA GLY A 170 9.70 -25.35 -3.37
C GLY A 170 9.03 -24.08 -2.84
N TRP A 171 7.99 -23.61 -3.54
CA TRP A 171 7.22 -22.41 -3.19
C TRP A 171 6.64 -22.43 -1.76
N ARG A 172 6.37 -23.60 -1.20
CA ARG A 172 5.86 -23.77 0.18
C ARG A 172 6.82 -23.20 1.23
N TRP A 173 8.13 -23.27 0.98
CA TRP A 173 9.13 -22.71 1.87
C TRP A 173 9.13 -21.18 1.94
N ILE A 174 8.58 -20.51 0.91
CA ILE A 174 8.37 -19.06 0.96
C ILE A 174 7.44 -18.71 2.12
N PHE A 175 6.34 -19.43 2.27
CA PHE A 175 5.43 -19.25 3.41
C PHE A 175 6.10 -19.64 4.75
N GLY A 176 6.94 -20.69 4.74
CA GLY A 176 7.72 -21.06 5.93
C GLY A 176 8.63 -19.92 6.41
N ILE A 177 9.37 -19.29 5.48
CA ILE A 177 10.23 -18.13 5.78
C ILE A 177 9.39 -16.93 6.26
N MET A 178 8.26 -16.66 5.63
CA MET A 178 7.32 -15.63 6.08
C MET A 178 6.88 -15.86 7.52
N GLY A 179 6.55 -17.11 7.87
CA GLY A 179 6.18 -17.50 9.24
C GLY A 179 7.32 -17.31 10.24
N VAL A 180 8.55 -17.69 9.88
CA VAL A 180 9.73 -17.50 10.72
C VAL A 180 10.03 -16.01 10.95
N LEU A 181 10.02 -15.19 9.89
CA LEU A 181 10.23 -13.75 9.99
C LEU A 181 9.14 -13.09 10.87
N ALA A 182 7.88 -13.50 10.68
CA ALA A 182 6.79 -13.04 11.56
C ALA A 182 7.01 -13.47 13.01
N GLY A 183 7.53 -14.68 13.26
CA GLY A 183 7.90 -15.16 14.60
C GLY A 183 8.97 -14.31 15.26
N CYS A 184 10.00 -13.91 14.51
CA CYS A 184 11.02 -12.97 15.00
C CYS A 184 10.42 -11.63 15.40
N VAL A 185 9.55 -11.06 14.51
CA VAL A 185 8.87 -9.78 14.77
C VAL A 185 7.89 -9.92 15.94
N PHE A 186 7.18 -11.04 16.06
CA PHE A 186 6.29 -11.33 17.18
C PHE A 186 7.06 -11.36 18.51
N GLY A 187 8.15 -12.12 18.59
CA GLY A 187 8.99 -12.20 19.79
C GLY A 187 9.53 -10.83 20.19
N TRP A 188 10.02 -10.06 19.21
CA TRP A 188 10.48 -8.69 19.46
C TRP A 188 9.36 -7.79 19.98
N ALA A 189 8.19 -7.78 19.31
CA ALA A 189 7.04 -7.00 19.74
C ALA A 189 6.51 -7.45 21.11
N TRP A 190 6.47 -8.77 21.37
CA TRP A 190 6.05 -9.31 22.65
C TRP A 190 6.91 -8.81 23.81
N LEU A 191 8.22 -8.77 23.64
CA LEU A 191 9.19 -8.37 24.67
C LEU A 191 9.28 -6.85 24.85
N ARG A 192 9.12 -6.09 23.76
CA ARG A 192 9.52 -4.67 23.74
C ARG A 192 8.36 -3.69 23.51
N LEU A 193 7.27 -4.09 22.83
CA LEU A 193 6.16 -3.19 22.54
C LEU A 193 5.31 -2.98 23.80
N PRO A 194 5.26 -1.78 24.40
CA PRO A 194 4.35 -1.47 25.48
C PRO A 194 2.94 -1.20 24.95
N GLU A 195 1.94 -1.23 25.84
CA GLU A 195 0.62 -0.68 25.50
C GLU A 195 0.69 0.84 25.44
N THR A 196 0.17 1.41 24.33
CA THR A 196 0.20 2.87 24.12
C THR A 196 -1.15 3.52 24.33
N LEU A 197 -2.25 2.73 24.39
CA LEU A 197 -3.57 3.25 24.68
C LEU A 197 -3.76 3.46 26.19
N ASP A 198 -4.01 4.69 26.59
CA ASP A 198 -4.48 4.97 27.96
C ASP A 198 -5.84 4.26 28.19
N PRO A 199 -5.98 3.44 29.25
CA PRO A 199 -7.24 2.76 29.57
C PRO A 199 -8.47 3.68 29.64
N ARG A 200 -8.26 4.96 29.96
CA ARG A 200 -9.32 5.99 30.02
C ARG A 200 -9.84 6.38 28.63
N ASN A 201 -9.06 6.17 27.61
CA ASN A 201 -9.38 6.51 26.20
C ASN A 201 -9.98 5.34 25.43
N ARG A 202 -10.25 4.21 26.09
CA ARG A 202 -10.90 3.06 25.43
C ARG A 202 -12.31 3.42 24.97
N GLN A 203 -12.61 3.15 23.72
CA GLN A 203 -13.90 3.45 23.10
C GLN A 203 -14.57 2.19 22.57
N ALA A 204 -15.92 2.18 22.61
CA ALA A 204 -16.68 1.11 21.96
C ALA A 204 -16.64 1.28 20.43
N VAL A 205 -16.60 0.16 19.71
CA VAL A 205 -16.68 0.17 18.24
C VAL A 205 -18.05 0.70 17.80
N GLN A 206 -18.07 1.84 17.13
CA GLN A 206 -19.31 2.49 16.67
C GLN A 206 -19.44 2.40 15.16
N PHE A 207 -20.00 1.32 14.63
CA PHE A 207 -20.22 1.13 13.19
C PHE A 207 -21.06 2.24 12.53
N LYS A 208 -22.02 2.82 13.26
CA LYS A 208 -22.84 3.95 12.77
C LYS A 208 -21.99 5.19 12.47
N VAL A 209 -20.98 5.48 13.29
CA VAL A 209 -20.07 6.60 13.08
C VAL A 209 -19.18 6.35 11.85
N ILE A 210 -18.68 5.12 11.68
CA ILE A 210 -17.90 4.74 10.50
C ILE A 210 -18.74 4.92 9.23
N ALA A 211 -19.96 4.40 9.21
CA ALA A 211 -20.88 4.54 8.07
C ALA A 211 -21.28 6.01 7.79
N GLY A 212 -21.51 6.81 8.83
CA GLY A 212 -21.80 8.24 8.69
C GLY A 212 -20.64 9.03 8.09
N ASN A 213 -19.41 8.77 8.57
CA ASN A 213 -18.19 9.38 8.04
C ASN A 213 -17.95 8.96 6.57
N MET A 214 -18.26 7.70 6.24
CA MET A 214 -18.20 7.17 4.87
C MET A 214 -19.14 7.93 3.94
N GLY A 215 -20.40 8.12 4.34
CA GLY A 215 -21.37 8.92 3.58
C GLY A 215 -20.92 10.36 3.36
N THR A 216 -20.34 11.00 4.38
CA THR A 216 -19.81 12.36 4.29
C THR A 216 -18.64 12.45 3.33
N ALA A 217 -17.69 11.51 3.41
CA ALA A 217 -16.52 11.49 2.52
C ALA A 217 -16.90 11.30 1.04
N LEU A 218 -17.89 10.44 0.76
CA LEU A 218 -18.35 10.14 -0.60
C LEU A 218 -19.21 11.25 -1.21
N ARG A 219 -19.78 12.16 -0.43
CA ARG A 219 -20.61 13.27 -0.92
C ARG A 219 -19.84 14.54 -1.21
N GLU A 220 -18.60 14.66 -0.70
CA GLU A 220 -17.80 15.87 -0.88
C GLU A 220 -17.22 15.93 -2.28
N ARG A 221 -17.79 16.81 -3.13
CA ARG A 221 -17.44 16.95 -4.55
C ARG A 221 -15.96 17.26 -4.77
N SER A 222 -15.38 18.14 -3.96
CA SER A 222 -13.99 18.57 -4.11
C SER A 222 -12.97 17.46 -3.82
N SER A 223 -13.40 16.41 -3.15
CA SER A 223 -12.60 15.27 -2.71
C SER A 223 -12.79 14.03 -3.59
N ILE A 224 -14.05 13.73 -3.96
CA ILE A 224 -14.42 12.44 -4.55
C ILE A 224 -13.67 12.10 -5.83
N GLY A 225 -13.40 13.07 -6.70
CA GLY A 225 -12.68 12.83 -7.95
C GLY A 225 -11.21 12.46 -7.76
N TYR A 226 -10.54 13.08 -6.81
CA TYR A 226 -9.16 12.72 -6.46
C TYR A 226 -9.09 11.36 -5.78
N PHE A 227 -10.03 11.11 -4.92
CA PHE A 227 -10.14 9.87 -4.15
C PHE A 227 -10.45 8.67 -5.06
N LEU A 228 -11.47 8.75 -5.92
CA LEU A 228 -11.78 7.69 -6.88
C LEU A 228 -10.69 7.61 -7.97
N GLY A 229 -10.17 8.74 -8.45
CA GLY A 229 -9.04 8.76 -9.36
C GLY A 229 -7.83 8.00 -8.83
N ALA A 230 -7.52 8.17 -7.53
CA ALA A 230 -6.48 7.38 -6.87
C ALA A 230 -6.80 5.88 -6.83
N ALA A 231 -8.08 5.50 -6.69
CA ALA A 231 -8.48 4.09 -6.72
C ALA A 231 -8.31 3.45 -8.10
N PHE A 232 -8.64 4.16 -9.18
CA PHE A 232 -8.41 3.68 -10.55
C PHE A 232 -6.93 3.54 -10.87
N THR A 233 -6.11 4.54 -10.54
CA THR A 233 -4.65 4.45 -10.75
C THR A 233 -4.03 3.33 -9.90
N GLN A 234 -4.48 3.15 -8.66
CA GLN A 234 -4.08 2.01 -7.82
C GLN A 234 -4.48 0.67 -8.44
N GLY A 235 -5.64 0.62 -9.11
CA GLY A 235 -6.09 -0.57 -9.85
C GLY A 235 -5.14 -0.96 -10.98
N ALA A 236 -4.63 -0.01 -11.74
CA ALA A 236 -3.63 -0.25 -12.75
C ALA A 236 -2.31 -0.76 -12.15
N MET A 237 -1.87 -0.20 -11.02
CA MET A 237 -0.70 -0.68 -10.29
C MET A 237 -0.88 -2.12 -9.81
N PHE A 238 -2.02 -2.45 -9.21
CA PHE A 238 -2.30 -3.82 -8.78
C PHE A 238 -2.47 -4.78 -9.95
N GLY A 239 -3.01 -4.31 -11.10
CA GLY A 239 -3.04 -5.07 -12.34
C GLY A 239 -1.66 -5.43 -12.84
N TYR A 240 -0.73 -4.47 -12.85
CA TYR A 240 0.67 -4.74 -13.16
C TYR A 240 1.28 -5.72 -12.15
N LEU A 241 1.09 -5.51 -10.85
CA LEU A 241 1.62 -6.38 -9.80
C LEU A 241 1.16 -7.83 -9.98
N ASN A 242 -0.13 -8.03 -10.30
CA ASN A 242 -0.70 -9.35 -10.55
C ASN A 242 -0.12 -10.02 -11.81
N SER A 243 0.20 -9.25 -12.86
CA SER A 243 0.65 -9.75 -14.16
C SER A 243 2.16 -9.69 -14.35
N ALA A 244 2.90 -9.01 -13.46
CA ALA A 244 4.31 -8.68 -13.66
C ALA A 244 5.19 -9.90 -13.91
N GLN A 245 4.97 -11.00 -13.17
CA GLN A 245 5.73 -12.23 -13.35
C GLN A 245 5.43 -12.89 -14.71
N GLN A 246 4.16 -12.89 -15.15
CA GLN A 246 3.78 -13.43 -16.45
C GLN A 246 4.32 -12.58 -17.59
N LEU A 247 4.24 -11.26 -17.48
CA LEU A 247 4.75 -10.34 -18.48
C LEU A 247 6.29 -10.41 -18.59
N VAL A 248 6.97 -10.11 -17.49
CA VAL A 248 8.44 -10.00 -17.52
C VAL A 248 9.09 -11.38 -17.58
N GLY A 249 8.55 -12.35 -16.83
CA GLY A 249 9.13 -13.67 -16.71
C GLY A 249 8.83 -14.59 -17.88
N GLU A 250 7.58 -14.61 -18.36
CA GLU A 250 7.13 -15.58 -19.37
C GLU A 250 7.05 -14.94 -20.76
N HIS A 251 6.32 -13.83 -20.92
CA HIS A 251 6.16 -13.16 -22.23
C HIS A 251 7.49 -12.64 -22.79
N PHE A 252 8.26 -11.91 -21.96
CA PHE A 252 9.57 -11.40 -22.37
C PHE A 252 10.74 -12.36 -22.09
N GLY A 253 10.49 -13.55 -21.52
CA GLY A 253 11.52 -14.55 -21.26
C GLY A 253 12.58 -14.18 -20.22
N ALA A 254 12.34 -13.16 -19.39
CA ALA A 254 13.31 -12.61 -18.43
C ALA A 254 13.08 -13.13 -16.99
N GLY A 255 12.60 -14.37 -16.82
CA GLY A 255 12.21 -14.92 -15.52
C GLY A 255 13.31 -14.88 -14.45
N THR A 256 14.56 -15.15 -14.82
CA THR A 256 15.72 -15.07 -13.90
C THR A 256 16.07 -13.63 -13.52
N LEU A 257 15.80 -12.66 -14.39
CA LEU A 257 16.07 -11.24 -14.17
C LEU A 257 14.89 -10.53 -13.50
N PHE A 258 13.70 -11.13 -13.45
CA PHE A 258 12.48 -10.53 -12.94
C PHE A 258 12.67 -9.87 -11.57
N PRO A 259 13.28 -10.51 -10.54
CA PRO A 259 13.42 -9.89 -9.23
C PRO A 259 14.29 -8.63 -9.23
N VAL A 260 15.37 -8.64 -10.05
CA VAL A 260 16.28 -7.50 -10.18
C VAL A 260 15.60 -6.33 -10.89
N LEU A 261 14.89 -6.62 -11.99
CA LEU A 261 14.15 -5.62 -12.76
C LEU A 261 13.01 -5.01 -11.93
N PHE A 262 12.26 -5.84 -11.23
CA PHE A 262 11.18 -5.38 -10.34
C PHE A 262 11.72 -4.55 -9.17
N GLY A 263 12.80 -5.00 -8.52
CA GLY A 263 13.48 -4.25 -7.46
C GLY A 263 14.05 -2.93 -7.97
N GLY A 264 14.60 -2.89 -9.18
CA GLY A 264 15.07 -1.68 -9.84
C GLY A 264 13.93 -0.67 -10.08
N MET A 265 12.79 -1.13 -10.57
CA MET A 265 11.59 -0.28 -10.69
C MET A 265 11.15 0.29 -9.35
N ALA A 266 11.11 -0.53 -8.29
CA ALA A 266 10.76 -0.09 -6.95
C ALA A 266 11.73 0.98 -6.43
N LEU A 267 13.02 0.85 -6.70
CA LEU A 267 14.03 1.86 -6.36
C LEU A 267 13.77 3.20 -7.09
N VAL A 268 13.49 3.16 -8.39
CA VAL A 268 13.18 4.39 -9.16
C VAL A 268 11.91 5.05 -8.64
N MET A 269 10.88 4.26 -8.28
CA MET A 269 9.67 4.78 -7.65
C MET A 269 9.96 5.43 -6.27
N ALA A 270 10.85 4.85 -5.48
CA ALA A 270 11.28 5.42 -4.20
C ALA A 270 11.97 6.79 -4.40
N CYS A 271 12.89 6.87 -5.36
CA CYS A 271 13.54 8.13 -5.75
C CYS A 271 12.51 9.16 -6.25
N THR A 272 11.51 8.73 -7.01
CA THR A 272 10.43 9.59 -7.49
C THR A 272 9.58 10.16 -6.35
N ASN A 273 9.22 9.35 -5.34
CA ASN A 273 8.52 9.82 -4.15
C ASN A 273 9.34 10.87 -3.37
N PHE A 274 10.64 10.65 -3.26
CA PHE A 274 11.55 11.64 -2.65
C PHE A 274 11.60 12.93 -3.49
N ALA A 275 11.72 12.84 -4.82
CA ALA A 275 11.70 14.01 -5.70
C ALA A 275 10.36 14.75 -5.61
N ASN A 276 9.23 14.03 -5.52
CA ASN A 276 7.90 14.60 -5.38
C ASN A 276 7.81 15.52 -4.15
N SER A 277 8.38 15.14 -3.01
CA SER A 277 8.36 15.95 -1.79
C SER A 277 8.96 17.35 -2.00
N ARG A 278 10.00 17.47 -2.81
CA ARG A 278 10.66 18.75 -3.15
C ARG A 278 9.89 19.54 -4.23
N ILE A 279 9.41 18.84 -5.23
CA ILE A 279 8.70 19.46 -6.39
C ILE A 279 7.36 20.05 -5.94
N VAL A 280 6.64 19.35 -5.05
CA VAL A 280 5.33 19.79 -4.57
C VAL A 280 5.40 21.08 -3.76
N GLU A 281 6.42 21.27 -2.95
CA GLU A 281 6.62 22.53 -2.23
C GLU A 281 6.70 23.73 -3.17
N ARG A 282 7.38 23.57 -4.31
CA ARG A 282 7.57 24.65 -5.29
C ARG A 282 6.33 24.88 -6.17
N PHE A 283 5.71 23.83 -6.71
CA PHE A 283 4.67 23.93 -7.73
C PHE A 283 3.25 23.71 -7.19
N GLY A 284 3.10 23.07 -6.04
CA GLY A 284 1.82 22.72 -5.40
C GLY A 284 1.24 21.40 -5.90
N ALA A 285 0.56 20.68 -4.98
CA ALA A 285 0.08 19.31 -5.19
C ALA A 285 -0.84 19.15 -6.41
N ARG A 286 -1.77 20.12 -6.66
CA ARG A 286 -2.68 20.06 -7.80
C ARG A 286 -1.95 20.15 -9.15
N ARG A 287 -1.01 21.08 -9.28
CA ARG A 287 -0.27 21.24 -10.54
C ARG A 287 0.58 20.02 -10.85
N VAL A 288 1.29 19.52 -9.85
CA VAL A 288 2.15 18.33 -10.00
C VAL A 288 1.32 17.10 -10.36
N SER A 289 0.22 16.84 -9.64
CA SER A 289 -0.61 15.65 -9.88
C SER A 289 -1.37 15.73 -11.20
N HIS A 290 -1.84 16.92 -11.64
CA HIS A 290 -2.50 17.06 -12.94
C HIS A 290 -1.52 16.87 -14.09
N ALA A 291 -0.31 17.43 -13.99
CA ALA A 291 0.73 17.21 -14.98
C ALA A 291 1.12 15.71 -15.06
N ALA A 292 1.33 15.08 -13.92
CA ALA A 292 1.64 13.65 -13.85
C ALA A 292 0.52 12.79 -14.47
N LEU A 293 -0.75 13.12 -14.22
CA LEU A 293 -1.90 12.40 -14.79
C LEU A 293 -1.95 12.52 -16.32
N LEU A 294 -1.73 13.71 -16.87
CA LEU A 294 -1.69 13.89 -18.32
C LEU A 294 -0.51 13.15 -18.96
N VAL A 295 0.68 13.25 -18.34
CA VAL A 295 1.86 12.50 -18.81
C VAL A 295 1.62 10.99 -18.72
N TYR A 296 1.00 10.50 -17.64
CA TYR A 296 0.64 9.09 -17.48
C TYR A 296 -0.27 8.59 -18.62
N ILE A 297 -1.29 9.37 -19.00
CA ILE A 297 -2.20 9.01 -20.11
C ILE A 297 -1.43 8.97 -21.43
N VAL A 298 -0.62 9.99 -21.72
CA VAL A 298 0.18 10.06 -22.95
C VAL A 298 1.15 8.88 -23.03
N LEU A 299 1.88 8.59 -21.95
CA LEU A 299 2.77 7.44 -21.86
C LEU A 299 2.00 6.12 -22.06
N GLY A 300 0.84 5.96 -21.45
CA GLY A 300 -0.01 4.79 -21.63
C GLY A 300 -0.44 4.60 -23.09
N VAL A 301 -0.84 5.66 -23.78
CA VAL A 301 -1.21 5.61 -25.20
C VAL A 301 0.00 5.24 -26.05
N VAL A 302 1.14 5.90 -25.86
CA VAL A 302 2.38 5.61 -26.62
C VAL A 302 2.80 4.15 -26.39
N HIS A 303 2.80 3.71 -25.15
CA HIS A 303 3.19 2.34 -24.79
C HIS A 303 2.23 1.32 -25.41
N LEU A 304 0.92 1.55 -25.35
CA LEU A 304 -0.08 0.69 -25.98
C LEU A 304 0.10 0.60 -27.50
N LEU A 305 0.41 1.71 -28.17
CA LEU A 305 0.68 1.73 -29.62
C LEU A 305 1.95 0.94 -29.98
N LEU A 306 2.98 1.00 -29.13
CA LEU A 306 4.19 0.20 -29.31
C LEU A 306 3.92 -1.30 -29.09
N ALA A 307 3.08 -1.66 -28.11
CA ALA A 307 2.68 -3.04 -27.87
C ALA A 307 1.93 -3.68 -29.05
N PHE A 308 1.22 -2.88 -29.88
CA PHE A 308 0.63 -3.37 -31.15
C PHE A 308 1.64 -3.62 -32.25
N ARG A 309 2.83 -3.00 -32.19
CA ARG A 309 3.92 -3.21 -33.17
C ARG A 309 4.90 -4.32 -32.79
N GLY A 310 4.71 -4.92 -31.64
CA GLY A 310 5.65 -5.91 -31.06
C GLY A 310 6.79 -5.19 -30.33
N GLU A 311 6.63 -4.98 -29.04
CA GLU A 311 7.66 -4.40 -28.17
C GLU A 311 8.54 -5.49 -27.56
N ASP A 312 9.78 -5.13 -27.23
CA ASP A 312 10.72 -5.93 -26.47
C ASP A 312 10.77 -5.50 -25.00
N LEU A 313 11.43 -6.30 -24.17
CA LEU A 313 11.59 -6.01 -22.75
C LEU A 313 12.21 -4.62 -22.48
N TRP A 314 13.20 -4.24 -23.28
CA TRP A 314 13.98 -3.03 -23.09
C TRP A 314 13.23 -1.75 -23.52
N THR A 315 12.18 -1.91 -24.31
CA THR A 315 11.20 -0.85 -24.60
C THR A 315 10.09 -0.82 -23.55
N PHE A 316 9.56 -2.00 -23.19
CA PHE A 316 8.49 -2.15 -22.19
C PHE A 316 8.90 -1.62 -20.82
N LEU A 317 10.04 -2.06 -20.29
CA LEU A 317 10.42 -1.81 -18.89
C LEU A 317 10.62 -0.32 -18.56
N PRO A 318 11.34 0.50 -19.37
CA PRO A 318 11.48 1.92 -19.11
C PRO A 318 10.15 2.68 -19.16
N LEU A 319 9.29 2.38 -20.15
CA LEU A 319 7.99 3.04 -20.29
C LEU A 319 7.06 2.67 -19.13
N MET A 320 7.05 1.39 -18.71
CA MET A 320 6.29 0.96 -17.54
C MET A 320 6.82 1.62 -16.27
N THR A 321 8.14 1.66 -16.08
CA THR A 321 8.77 2.33 -14.93
C THR A 321 8.39 3.81 -14.87
N LEU A 322 8.45 4.52 -16.00
CA LEU A 322 8.07 5.92 -16.07
C LEU A 322 6.59 6.14 -15.78
N SER A 323 5.73 5.25 -16.25
CA SER A 323 4.30 5.25 -15.91
C SER A 323 4.05 5.04 -14.41
N MET A 324 4.78 4.11 -13.78
CA MET A 324 4.74 3.88 -12.32
C MET A 324 5.25 5.12 -11.53
N CYS A 325 6.26 5.81 -12.04
CA CYS A 325 6.72 7.08 -11.47
C CYS A 325 5.63 8.16 -11.52
N MET A 326 4.87 8.26 -12.60
CA MET A 326 3.75 9.20 -12.67
C MET A 326 2.65 8.85 -11.66
N MET A 327 2.41 7.55 -11.43
CA MET A 327 1.47 7.10 -10.38
C MET A 327 1.98 7.45 -8.98
N ALA A 328 3.29 7.38 -8.71
CA ALA A 328 3.87 7.80 -7.45
C ALA A 328 3.66 9.31 -7.18
N PHE A 329 3.82 10.16 -8.21
CA PHE A 329 3.46 11.58 -8.12
C PHE A 329 1.97 11.80 -7.86
N MET A 330 1.08 11.03 -8.49
CA MET A 330 -0.37 11.18 -8.29
C MET A 330 -0.80 10.70 -6.89
N GLY A 331 -0.33 9.55 -6.43
CA GLY A 331 -0.84 8.87 -5.25
C GLY A 331 -0.80 9.73 -3.99
N SER A 332 0.36 10.24 -3.61
CA SER A 332 0.54 11.09 -2.42
C SER A 332 -0.18 12.43 -2.55
N ASN A 333 -0.17 13.04 -3.73
CA ASN A 333 -0.81 14.32 -3.97
C ASN A 333 -2.34 14.21 -4.00
N PHE A 334 -2.90 13.19 -4.64
CA PHE A 334 -4.35 12.92 -4.63
C PHE A 334 -4.86 12.69 -3.22
N GLN A 335 -4.12 11.92 -2.41
CA GLN A 335 -4.46 11.70 -1.01
C GLN A 335 -4.46 13.02 -0.22
N ALA A 336 -3.43 13.84 -0.37
CA ALA A 336 -3.33 15.12 0.33
C ALA A 336 -4.47 16.08 -0.08
N ILE A 337 -4.80 16.18 -1.38
CA ILE A 337 -5.86 17.05 -1.89
C ILE A 337 -7.23 16.55 -1.41
N SER A 338 -7.48 15.24 -1.47
CA SER A 338 -8.77 14.66 -1.08
C SER A 338 -9.10 14.85 0.40
N LEU A 339 -8.11 14.98 1.27
CA LEU A 339 -8.29 15.17 2.71
C LEU A 339 -8.48 16.65 3.11
N GLN A 340 -8.18 17.61 2.24
CA GLN A 340 -8.27 19.06 2.55
C GLN A 340 -9.63 19.50 3.10
N PRO A 341 -10.80 19.01 2.60
CA PRO A 341 -12.10 19.46 3.10
C PRO A 341 -12.44 18.93 4.51
N PHE A 342 -11.77 17.89 4.99
CA PHE A 342 -12.15 17.12 6.18
C PHE A 342 -11.37 17.48 7.46
N LYS A 343 -11.05 18.75 7.71
CA LYS A 343 -10.22 19.19 8.86
C LYS A 343 -10.62 18.56 10.19
N ARG A 344 -11.93 18.45 10.49
CA ARG A 344 -12.45 17.93 11.79
C ARG A 344 -12.50 16.40 11.85
N ILE A 345 -12.63 15.72 10.71
CA ILE A 345 -12.80 14.27 10.61
C ILE A 345 -11.74 13.64 9.71
N ALA A 346 -10.56 14.28 9.59
CA ALA A 346 -9.51 13.90 8.66
C ALA A 346 -9.07 12.43 8.82
N GLY A 347 -8.97 11.93 10.05
CA GLY A 347 -8.60 10.53 10.31
C GLY A 347 -9.65 9.54 9.81
N ALA A 348 -10.93 9.81 10.10
CA ALA A 348 -12.04 8.97 9.63
C ALA A 348 -12.17 9.00 8.10
N ALA A 349 -12.06 10.20 7.49
CA ALA A 349 -12.07 10.36 6.04
C ALA A 349 -10.90 9.61 5.39
N ALA A 350 -9.68 9.71 5.94
CA ALA A 350 -8.50 9.02 5.45
C ALA A 350 -8.68 7.49 5.48
N SER A 351 -9.27 6.93 6.53
CA SER A 351 -9.53 5.49 6.65
C SER A 351 -10.52 5.02 5.58
N VAL A 352 -11.63 5.74 5.39
CA VAL A 352 -12.63 5.43 4.37
C VAL A 352 -12.04 5.51 2.97
N MET A 353 -11.29 6.58 2.67
CA MET A 353 -10.64 6.76 1.37
C MET A 353 -9.61 5.67 1.10
N SER A 354 -8.83 5.29 2.12
CA SER A 354 -7.87 4.20 2.00
C SER A 354 -8.56 2.86 1.75
N PHE A 355 -9.63 2.57 2.48
CA PHE A 355 -10.45 1.38 2.29
C PHE A 355 -10.97 1.27 0.84
N VAL A 356 -11.68 2.29 0.34
CA VAL A 356 -12.24 2.24 -1.02
C VAL A 356 -11.13 2.19 -2.07
N ARG A 357 -10.05 2.95 -1.88
CA ARG A 357 -8.90 2.93 -2.79
C ARG A 357 -8.29 1.54 -2.90
N VAL A 358 -8.08 0.84 -1.78
CA VAL A 358 -7.46 -0.48 -1.77
C VAL A 358 -8.43 -1.53 -2.32
N VAL A 359 -9.70 -1.53 -1.88
CA VAL A 359 -10.69 -2.51 -2.33
C VAL A 359 -11.00 -2.34 -3.82
N LEU A 360 -11.34 -1.12 -4.25
CA LEU A 360 -11.63 -0.86 -5.67
C LEU A 360 -10.39 -1.11 -6.52
N GLY A 361 -9.21 -0.66 -6.07
CA GLY A 361 -7.95 -0.92 -6.75
C GLY A 361 -7.65 -2.42 -6.87
N ALA A 362 -7.86 -3.20 -5.80
CA ALA A 362 -7.62 -4.64 -5.81
C ALA A 362 -8.59 -5.39 -6.74
N VAL A 363 -9.88 -5.01 -6.73
CA VAL A 363 -10.88 -5.58 -7.66
C VAL A 363 -10.51 -5.28 -9.11
N LEU A 364 -10.25 -4.01 -9.43
CA LEU A 364 -9.85 -3.60 -10.77
C LEU A 364 -8.54 -4.28 -11.20
N GLY A 365 -7.55 -4.34 -10.32
CA GLY A 365 -6.29 -5.02 -10.59
C GLY A 365 -6.44 -6.52 -10.81
N SER A 366 -7.34 -7.18 -10.08
CA SER A 366 -7.66 -8.60 -10.27
C SER A 366 -8.36 -8.84 -11.62
N LEU A 367 -9.27 -7.96 -12.02
CA LEU A 367 -9.95 -8.04 -13.33
C LEU A 367 -8.94 -7.88 -14.48
N ILE A 368 -7.98 -6.95 -14.37
CA ILE A 368 -6.90 -6.78 -15.35
C ILE A 368 -6.07 -8.06 -15.42
N GLY A 369 -5.70 -8.60 -14.28
CA GLY A 369 -4.91 -9.82 -14.21
C GLY A 369 -5.61 -11.00 -14.87
N GLN A 370 -6.91 -11.18 -14.59
CA GLN A 370 -7.69 -12.26 -15.22
C GLN A 370 -7.89 -12.05 -16.74
N ALA A 371 -7.82 -10.80 -17.22
CA ALA A 371 -7.89 -10.47 -18.64
C ALA A 371 -6.55 -10.64 -19.38
N TYR A 372 -5.49 -11.12 -18.73
CA TYR A 372 -4.18 -11.34 -19.35
C TYR A 372 -4.28 -12.39 -20.47
N ASP A 373 -3.87 -12.01 -21.68
CA ASP A 373 -3.96 -12.78 -22.93
C ASP A 373 -2.59 -13.25 -23.47
N GLY A 374 -1.55 -13.21 -22.64
CA GLY A 374 -0.19 -13.50 -23.06
C GLY A 374 0.57 -12.29 -23.60
N THR A 375 -0.04 -11.08 -23.62
CA THR A 375 0.57 -9.84 -24.09
C THR A 375 0.48 -8.72 -23.04
N ALA A 376 1.20 -7.62 -23.27
CA ALA A 376 1.09 -6.43 -22.43
C ALA A 376 -0.16 -5.57 -22.72
N ARG A 377 -0.91 -5.85 -23.80
CA ARG A 377 -2.02 -5.02 -24.26
C ARG A 377 -3.14 -4.82 -23.24
N PRO A 378 -3.63 -5.85 -22.53
CA PRO A 378 -4.72 -5.66 -21.57
C PRO A 378 -4.36 -4.69 -20.43
N ILE A 379 -3.17 -4.80 -19.85
CA ILE A 379 -2.74 -3.89 -18.78
C ILE A 379 -2.52 -2.48 -19.30
N LEU A 380 -1.93 -2.31 -20.48
CA LEU A 380 -1.69 -1.00 -21.08
C LEU A 380 -2.99 -0.32 -21.48
N ALA A 381 -3.96 -1.05 -22.03
CA ALA A 381 -5.30 -0.54 -22.31
C ALA A 381 -6.01 -0.11 -21.02
N ALA A 382 -5.94 -0.91 -19.98
CA ALA A 382 -6.50 -0.56 -18.66
C ALA A 382 -5.84 0.69 -18.07
N MET A 383 -4.51 0.86 -18.20
CA MET A 383 -3.81 2.07 -17.76
C MET A 383 -4.34 3.32 -18.45
N VAL A 384 -4.55 3.27 -19.78
CA VAL A 384 -5.12 4.38 -20.54
C VAL A 384 -6.55 4.67 -20.09
N VAL A 385 -7.40 3.66 -20.03
CA VAL A 385 -8.81 3.81 -19.65
C VAL A 385 -8.93 4.38 -18.22
N PHE A 386 -8.17 3.82 -17.27
CA PHE A 386 -8.20 4.28 -15.88
C PHE A 386 -7.59 5.68 -15.72
N GLY A 387 -6.58 6.01 -16.51
CA GLY A 387 -6.03 7.37 -16.57
C GLY A 387 -7.06 8.39 -17.06
N VAL A 388 -7.79 8.05 -18.13
CA VAL A 388 -8.87 8.91 -18.66
C VAL A 388 -10.01 9.04 -17.65
N ILE A 389 -10.45 7.94 -17.02
CA ILE A 389 -11.47 7.98 -15.97
C ILE A 389 -10.99 8.87 -14.80
N ALA A 390 -9.76 8.71 -14.35
CA ALA A 390 -9.19 9.54 -13.29
C ALA A 390 -9.17 11.04 -13.70
N LEU A 391 -8.84 11.34 -14.94
CA LEU A 391 -8.87 12.72 -15.46
C LEU A 391 -10.29 13.31 -15.45
N LEU A 392 -11.29 12.56 -15.91
CA LEU A 392 -12.69 13.00 -15.90
C LEU A 392 -13.19 13.23 -14.46
N LEU A 393 -12.82 12.36 -13.52
CA LEU A 393 -13.16 12.48 -12.11
C LEU A 393 -12.49 13.72 -11.47
N VAL A 394 -11.22 13.97 -11.79
CA VAL A 394 -10.50 15.18 -11.33
C VAL A 394 -11.13 16.43 -11.92
N LEU A 395 -11.45 16.44 -13.21
CA LEU A 395 -12.16 17.55 -13.88
C LEU A 395 -13.52 17.83 -13.23
N TYR A 396 -14.27 16.79 -12.86
CA TYR A 396 -15.52 16.93 -12.12
C TYR A 396 -15.32 17.64 -10.77
N SER A 397 -14.29 17.24 -10.00
CA SER A 397 -13.98 17.84 -8.70
C SER A 397 -13.47 19.28 -8.82
N GLU A 398 -12.67 19.58 -9.81
CA GLU A 398 -12.10 20.92 -10.07
C GLU A 398 -13.01 21.82 -10.95
N ARG A 399 -14.24 21.38 -11.22
CA ARG A 399 -15.21 22.13 -12.06
C ARG A 399 -14.64 22.53 -13.44
N GLY A 400 -13.93 21.60 -14.08
CA GLY A 400 -13.30 21.80 -15.38
C GLY A 400 -12.03 22.66 -15.38
N ARG A 401 -11.51 23.07 -14.23
CA ARG A 401 -10.36 23.99 -14.14
C ARG A 401 -9.14 23.26 -13.55
N LEU A 402 -8.26 22.77 -14.40
CA LEU A 402 -7.00 22.16 -14.00
C LEU A 402 -5.94 23.21 -13.57
N PHE A 403 -4.88 22.76 -12.92
CA PHE A 403 -3.67 23.49 -12.53
C PHE A 403 -3.89 24.69 -11.59
N ARG A 404 -5.01 24.77 -10.88
CA ARG A 404 -5.24 25.82 -9.88
C ARG A 404 -4.28 25.63 -8.71
N ARG A 405 -3.73 26.75 -8.23
CA ARG A 405 -2.97 26.80 -6.98
C ARG A 405 -3.83 27.51 -5.93
N ILE A 406 -4.23 26.79 -4.88
CA ILE A 406 -5.09 27.36 -3.83
C ILE A 406 -4.24 28.06 -2.77
N ASN A 407 -3.04 27.55 -2.46
CA ASN A 407 -2.14 28.13 -1.49
C ASN A 407 -0.80 28.49 -2.16
N PRO A 408 -0.57 29.76 -2.55
CA PRO A 408 0.71 30.22 -3.08
C PRO A 408 1.81 30.18 -1.98
N PRO A 409 3.10 30.18 -2.33
CA PRO A 409 4.20 30.16 -1.33
C PRO A 409 4.12 31.27 -0.30
N GLU A 410 3.60 32.44 -0.69
CA GLU A 410 3.39 33.58 0.17
C GLU A 410 2.34 33.32 1.27
N TYR A 411 1.37 32.42 1.01
CA TYR A 411 0.39 32.02 2.01
C TYR A 411 1.06 31.36 3.23
N TYR A 412 2.01 30.46 3.01
CA TYR A 412 2.73 29.80 4.10
C TYR A 412 3.74 30.70 4.78
N ARG A 413 4.28 31.70 4.09
CA ARG A 413 5.17 32.70 4.66
C ARG A 413 4.40 33.68 5.56
N ASN A 414 3.17 34.02 5.19
CA ASN A 414 2.30 34.94 5.95
C ASN A 414 1.43 34.22 6.98
N ASN A 415 1.27 32.90 6.88
CA ASN A 415 0.54 32.03 7.83
C ASN A 415 1.44 30.83 8.15
N PRO A 416 2.53 31.02 8.90
CA PRO A 416 3.33 29.89 9.33
C PRO A 416 2.43 28.93 10.13
N PRO A 417 2.63 27.60 10.03
CA PRO A 417 1.91 26.65 10.87
C PRO A 417 2.10 27.09 12.32
N ALA A 418 1.01 27.10 13.09
CA ALA A 418 1.03 27.55 14.49
C ALA A 418 2.14 26.76 15.23
N VAL A 419 3.21 27.45 15.55
CA VAL A 419 4.25 26.92 16.43
C VAL A 419 3.58 26.87 17.78
N THR A 420 3.19 25.69 18.25
CA THR A 420 2.78 25.49 19.63
C THR A 420 3.97 25.93 20.49
N PRO A 421 3.80 26.92 21.40
CA PRO A 421 4.87 27.30 22.27
C PRO A 421 5.32 26.09 23.10
N PRO A 422 6.60 25.95 23.40
CA PRO A 422 7.07 24.89 24.29
C PRO A 422 6.29 25.03 25.60
N ALA A 423 5.64 23.96 26.02
CA ALA A 423 4.98 23.90 27.31
C ALA A 423 6.04 24.22 28.38
N SER A 424 5.84 25.33 29.06
CA SER A 424 6.63 25.77 30.19
C SER A 424 6.48 24.81 31.38
#